data_5e84c043823f61876f22fbf10a6b0a1c
#
_entry.id   5e84c043823f61876f22fbf10a6b0a1c
#
_cell.length_a   1.000
_cell.length_b   1.000
_cell.length_c   1.000
_cell.angle_alpha   90.00
_cell.angle_beta   90.00
_cell.angle_gamma   90.00
#
_symmetry.space_group_name_H-M   'P 1'
#
loop_
_entity.id
_entity.type
_entity.pdbx_description
1 polymer ?
#
loop_
_entity_poly.entity_id
_entity_poly.type
_entity_poly.pdbx_seq_one_letter_code
_entity_poly.pdbx_strand_id
1 'polypeptide(L)'
;MYKRQVYHGTTLEIQKPEIIENEIGRDFGFAFYTTDIEEQAIRWAIRRAKILSRKSDKKYPAIVNVYEWTNTKELNEKHFDGASMEWLEMVVKCRSDITFRHGYDIVRGKIANDNVGETVSYVMQGIMRKEDAIERLKFEKINNQIAFCSERALKELKFIKSFETEVK
;
A
#
# COMPACT_ATOMS: atom_id res chain seq x y z
N MET A 1 19.58 9.66 -10.08
CA MET A 1 18.42 10.25 -9.40
C MET A 1 17.22 10.18 -10.33
N TYR A 2 16.11 9.65 -9.83
CA TYR A 2 14.89 9.40 -10.62
C TYR A 2 13.70 10.04 -9.94
N LYS A 3 12.90 10.80 -10.71
CA LYS A 3 11.71 11.51 -10.18
C LYS A 3 10.44 11.00 -10.82
N ARG A 4 9.40 10.81 -10.03
CA ARG A 4 8.05 10.49 -10.51
C ARG A 4 6.99 10.93 -9.50
N GLN A 5 5.74 10.96 -9.95
CA GLN A 5 4.61 11.23 -9.07
C GLN A 5 4.10 9.93 -8.45
N VAL A 6 3.76 10.01 -7.17
CA VAL A 6 3.05 8.96 -6.45
C VAL A 6 1.85 9.56 -5.73
N TYR A 7 0.88 8.73 -5.41
CA TYR A 7 -0.42 9.15 -4.91
C TYR A 7 -0.79 8.41 -3.64
N HIS A 8 -1.47 9.10 -2.73
CA HIS A 8 -2.00 8.49 -1.50
C HIS A 8 -3.46 8.91 -1.34
N GLY A 9 -4.37 7.94 -1.38
CA GLY A 9 -5.81 8.17 -1.24
C GLY A 9 -6.27 8.01 0.19
N THR A 10 -6.97 9.01 0.73
CA THR A 10 -7.50 9.01 2.08
C THR A 10 -8.65 10.03 2.19
N THR A 11 -8.92 10.53 3.38
CA THR A 11 -9.96 11.53 3.65
C THR A 11 -9.40 12.89 4.05
N LEU A 12 -8.07 13.05 4.04
CA LEU A 12 -7.38 14.25 4.51
C LEU A 12 -6.29 14.68 3.52
N GLU A 13 -6.03 15.99 3.48
CA GLU A 13 -4.81 16.49 2.86
C GLU A 13 -3.64 16.22 3.81
N ILE A 14 -2.60 15.55 3.31
CA ILE A 14 -1.42 15.19 4.09
C ILE A 14 -0.20 15.82 3.45
N GLN A 15 0.21 16.98 3.93
CA GLN A 15 1.39 17.68 3.43
C GLN A 15 2.68 17.05 3.95
N LYS A 16 2.64 16.48 5.15
CA LYS A 16 3.78 15.83 5.80
C LYS A 16 3.44 14.36 6.08
N PRO A 17 3.85 13.44 5.21
CA PRO A 17 3.58 12.02 5.43
C PRO A 17 4.22 11.48 6.71
N GLU A 18 3.53 10.53 7.33
CA GLU A 18 4.02 9.84 8.53
C GLU A 18 3.85 8.34 8.37
N ILE A 19 4.71 7.57 9.03
CA ILE A 19 4.58 6.12 9.09
C ILE A 19 3.32 5.79 9.89
N ILE A 20 2.42 5.01 9.28
CA ILE A 20 1.18 4.59 9.93
C ILE A 20 1.42 3.27 10.62
N GLU A 21 1.32 3.27 11.96
CA GLU A 21 1.46 2.10 12.79
C GLU A 21 0.07 1.64 13.21
N ASN A 22 -0.48 0.67 12.48
CA ASN A 22 -1.78 0.08 12.78
C ASN A 22 -1.61 -1.27 13.45
N GLU A 23 -2.59 -1.64 14.30
CA GLU A 23 -2.65 -2.96 14.91
C GLU A 23 -2.91 -4.05 13.87
N ILE A 24 -3.58 -3.69 12.78
CA ILE A 24 -3.84 -4.62 11.68
C ILE A 24 -2.63 -4.60 10.74
N GLY A 25 -2.07 -5.76 10.47
CA GLY A 25 -0.92 -5.91 9.60
C GLY A 25 -1.19 -5.42 8.19
N ARG A 26 -0.25 -4.67 7.63
CA ARG A 26 -0.24 -4.21 6.24
C ARG A 26 0.62 -5.14 5.41
N ASP A 27 0.45 -5.12 4.10
CA ASP A 27 1.16 -6.01 3.18
C ASP A 27 2.68 -5.97 3.36
N PHE A 28 3.25 -4.79 3.58
CA PHE A 28 4.68 -4.57 3.76
C PHE A 28 5.03 -3.97 5.12
N GLY A 29 4.16 -4.20 6.12
CA GLY A 29 4.37 -3.71 7.47
C GLY A 29 3.97 -2.25 7.66
N PHE A 30 4.50 -1.62 8.69
CA PHE A 30 4.23 -0.21 8.99
C PHE A 30 4.90 0.68 7.96
N ALA A 31 4.12 1.56 7.36
CA ALA A 31 4.60 2.40 6.27
C ALA A 31 3.62 3.53 5.97
N PHE A 32 4.06 4.45 5.14
CA PHE A 32 3.18 5.34 4.41
C PHE A 32 3.00 4.74 3.02
N TYR A 33 1.80 4.30 2.69
CA TYR A 33 1.51 3.58 1.46
C TYR A 33 1.09 4.53 0.34
N THR A 34 1.73 4.38 -0.80
CA THR A 34 1.41 5.15 -2.02
C THR A 34 1.24 4.19 -3.19
N THR A 35 0.82 4.75 -4.32
CA THR A 35 0.78 4.05 -5.60
C THR A 35 1.21 5.01 -6.71
N ASP A 36 1.76 4.47 -7.77
CA ASP A 36 2.04 5.26 -8.98
C ASP A 36 0.88 5.22 -9.99
N ILE A 37 -0.23 4.56 -9.62
CA ILE A 37 -1.45 4.46 -10.42
C ILE A 37 -2.52 5.37 -9.80
N GLU A 38 -2.76 6.53 -10.43
CA GLU A 38 -3.68 7.54 -9.90
C GLU A 38 -5.09 6.99 -9.65
N GLU A 39 -5.64 6.21 -10.58
CA GLU A 39 -6.98 5.60 -10.44
C GLU A 39 -7.08 4.72 -9.20
N GLN A 40 -5.99 4.03 -8.86
CA GLN A 40 -5.96 3.18 -7.68
C GLN A 40 -6.02 4.00 -6.39
N ALA A 41 -5.33 5.14 -6.35
CA ALA A 41 -5.40 6.06 -5.22
C ALA A 41 -6.81 6.65 -5.08
N ILE A 42 -7.47 6.94 -6.19
CA ILE A 42 -8.86 7.40 -6.20
C ILE A 42 -9.77 6.34 -5.57
N ARG A 43 -9.63 5.07 -5.96
CA ARG A 43 -10.41 3.98 -5.38
C ARG A 43 -10.16 3.83 -3.88
N TRP A 44 -8.91 3.95 -3.45
CA TRP A 44 -8.57 3.92 -2.01
C TRP A 44 -9.24 5.06 -1.25
N ALA A 45 -9.19 6.27 -1.81
CA ALA A 45 -9.81 7.45 -1.17
C ALA A 45 -11.31 7.27 -1.01
N ILE A 46 -11.99 6.80 -2.06
CA ILE A 46 -13.44 6.56 -2.05
C ILE A 46 -13.79 5.48 -1.02
N ARG A 47 -13.04 4.38 -1.01
CA ARG A 47 -13.26 3.28 -0.07
C ARG A 47 -13.08 3.74 1.38
N ARG A 48 -12.03 4.50 1.65
CA ARG A 48 -11.76 5.02 2.99
C ARG A 48 -12.85 5.98 3.45
N ALA A 49 -13.27 6.88 2.56
CA ALA A 49 -14.37 7.82 2.85
C ALA A 49 -15.66 7.08 3.18
N LYS A 50 -16.00 6.04 2.42
CA LYS A 50 -17.20 5.22 2.68
C LYS A 50 -17.14 4.50 4.01
N ILE A 51 -15.98 3.91 4.33
CA ILE A 51 -15.80 3.18 5.60
C ILE A 51 -15.96 4.14 6.79
N LEU A 52 -15.30 5.29 6.75
CA LEU A 52 -15.37 6.27 7.84
C LEU A 52 -16.75 6.89 7.96
N SER A 53 -17.43 7.16 6.83
CA SER A 53 -18.79 7.72 6.83
C SER A 53 -19.81 6.75 7.44
N ARG A 54 -19.60 5.43 7.26
CA ARG A 54 -20.49 4.41 7.88
C ARG A 54 -20.27 4.27 9.38
N LYS A 55 -19.03 4.46 9.84
CA LYS A 55 -18.68 4.30 11.27
C LYS A 55 -19.07 5.50 12.12
N SER A 56 -19.25 6.66 11.51
CA SER A 56 -19.65 7.89 12.18
C SER A 56 -20.76 8.53 11.38
N ASP A 57 -21.64 9.30 12.00
CA ASP A 57 -22.75 9.99 11.30
C ASP A 57 -22.25 11.17 10.45
N LYS A 58 -20.95 11.27 10.22
CA LYS A 58 -20.33 12.33 9.41
C LYS A 58 -20.03 11.85 8.01
N LYS A 59 -20.11 12.76 7.06
CA LYS A 59 -19.74 12.51 5.68
C LYS A 59 -18.28 12.91 5.47
N TYR A 60 -17.45 11.96 5.08
CA TYR A 60 -16.03 12.19 4.83
C TYR A 60 -15.75 12.36 3.34
N PRO A 61 -14.88 13.31 2.97
CA PRO A 61 -14.47 13.48 1.58
C PRO A 61 -13.47 12.41 1.17
N ALA A 62 -13.39 12.13 -0.12
CA ALA A 62 -12.35 11.27 -0.70
C ALA A 62 -11.27 12.18 -1.28
N ILE A 63 -10.08 12.15 -0.69
CA ILE A 63 -8.96 13.03 -1.02
C ILE A 63 -7.80 12.21 -1.58
N VAL A 64 -7.24 12.66 -2.70
CA VAL A 64 -6.00 12.09 -3.24
C VAL A 64 -4.88 13.10 -3.05
N ASN A 65 -3.84 12.68 -2.36
CA ASN A 65 -2.63 13.47 -2.16
C ASN A 65 -1.60 13.09 -3.22
N VAL A 66 -0.96 14.08 -3.82
CA VAL A 66 0.02 13.88 -4.88
C VAL A 66 1.39 14.32 -4.38
N TYR A 67 2.38 13.44 -4.53
CA TYR A 67 3.77 13.70 -4.13
C TYR A 67 4.70 13.50 -5.31
N GLU A 68 5.78 14.28 -5.34
CA GLU A 68 6.91 14.00 -6.19
C GLU A 68 7.87 13.13 -5.38
N TRP A 69 8.18 11.95 -5.90
CA TRP A 69 9.15 11.06 -5.29
C TRP A 69 10.47 11.17 -6.05
N THR A 70 11.51 11.60 -5.33
CA THR A 70 12.86 11.62 -5.84
C THR A 70 13.59 10.40 -5.28
N ASN A 71 13.71 9.35 -6.12
CA ASN A 71 14.43 8.15 -5.72
C ASN A 71 15.92 8.39 -5.87
N THR A 72 16.60 8.58 -4.74
CA THR A 72 18.04 8.89 -4.70
C THR A 72 18.91 7.66 -4.99
N LYS A 73 18.34 6.45 -4.90
CA LYS A 73 19.06 5.17 -4.99
C LYS A 73 20.01 4.93 -3.81
N GLU A 74 19.91 5.74 -2.76
CA GLU A 74 20.76 5.62 -1.56
C GLU A 74 20.12 4.75 -0.48
N LEU A 75 18.81 4.52 -0.56
CA LEU A 75 18.06 3.77 0.43
C LEU A 75 17.94 2.30 0.08
N ASN A 76 17.69 1.49 1.10
CA ASN A 76 17.49 0.05 0.94
C ASN A 76 16.08 -0.22 0.40
N GLU A 77 15.98 -0.56 -0.87
CA GLU A 77 14.72 -0.76 -1.57
C GLU A 77 14.55 -2.23 -2.01
N LYS A 78 13.36 -2.76 -1.81
CA LYS A 78 12.97 -4.08 -2.33
C LYS A 78 11.82 -3.90 -3.33
N HIS A 79 12.00 -4.40 -4.54
CA HIS A 79 10.99 -4.40 -5.58
C HIS A 79 10.58 -5.82 -5.91
N PHE A 80 9.31 -6.16 -5.69
CA PHE A 80 8.74 -7.45 -6.07
C PHE A 80 8.13 -7.36 -7.47
N ASP A 81 8.47 -8.31 -8.30
CA ASP A 81 7.96 -8.40 -9.67
C ASP A 81 6.76 -9.33 -9.69
N GLY A 82 5.56 -8.77 -9.57
CA GLY A 82 4.32 -9.54 -9.54
C GLY A 82 4.12 -10.33 -8.25
N ALA A 83 3.24 -11.33 -8.31
CA ALA A 83 2.91 -12.19 -7.16
C ALA A 83 3.88 -13.39 -7.09
N SER A 84 5.12 -13.12 -6.77
CA SER A 84 6.16 -14.11 -6.58
C SER A 84 6.06 -14.81 -5.22
N MET A 85 6.78 -15.91 -5.05
CA MET A 85 6.86 -16.59 -3.76
C MET A 85 7.45 -15.67 -2.68
N GLU A 86 8.49 -14.90 -3.02
CA GLU A 86 9.06 -13.90 -2.09
C GLU A 86 8.04 -12.86 -1.66
N TRP A 87 7.25 -12.34 -2.60
CA TRP A 87 6.19 -11.38 -2.31
C TRP A 87 5.16 -11.98 -1.37
N LEU A 88 4.69 -13.20 -1.67
CA LEU A 88 3.69 -13.88 -0.85
C LEU A 88 4.20 -14.11 0.57
N GLU A 89 5.42 -14.57 0.73
CA GLU A 89 6.02 -14.80 2.04
C GLU A 89 6.16 -13.50 2.84
N MET A 90 6.55 -12.41 2.19
CA MET A 90 6.64 -11.09 2.83
C MET A 90 5.26 -10.64 3.32
N VAL A 91 4.24 -10.71 2.46
CA VAL A 91 2.88 -10.26 2.79
C VAL A 91 2.30 -11.09 3.94
N VAL A 92 2.42 -12.42 3.85
CA VAL A 92 1.94 -13.33 4.90
C VAL A 92 2.61 -13.00 6.23
N LYS A 93 3.91 -12.82 6.23
CA LYS A 93 4.66 -12.54 7.46
C LYS A 93 4.31 -11.17 8.05
N CYS A 94 4.19 -10.14 7.22
CA CYS A 94 3.81 -8.81 7.68
C CYS A 94 2.39 -8.77 8.23
N ARG A 95 1.47 -9.53 7.63
CA ARG A 95 0.08 -9.57 8.08
C ARG A 95 -0.15 -10.43 9.32
N SER A 96 0.66 -11.48 9.50
CA SER A 96 0.47 -12.43 10.60
C SER A 96 1.31 -12.14 11.83
N ASP A 97 2.37 -11.33 11.73
CA ASP A 97 3.26 -11.00 12.83
C ASP A 97 3.55 -9.51 12.87
N ILE A 98 2.86 -8.79 13.73
CA ILE A 98 2.98 -7.33 13.86
C ILE A 98 4.38 -6.91 14.36
N THR A 99 5.13 -7.82 14.95
CA THR A 99 6.50 -7.53 15.42
C THR A 99 7.55 -7.70 14.33
N PHE A 100 7.18 -8.33 13.22
CA PHE A 100 8.12 -8.56 12.13
C PHE A 100 8.55 -7.24 11.48
N ARG A 101 9.85 -7.10 11.25
CA ARG A 101 10.45 -5.96 10.55
C ARG A 101 11.35 -6.47 9.43
N HIS A 102 11.04 -6.10 8.19
CA HIS A 102 11.81 -6.57 7.03
C HIS A 102 13.12 -5.78 6.82
N GLY A 103 13.23 -4.60 7.43
CA GLY A 103 14.47 -3.80 7.36
C GLY A 103 14.65 -2.95 6.09
N TYR A 104 13.71 -2.99 5.16
CA TYR A 104 13.78 -2.15 3.96
C TYR A 104 13.23 -0.75 4.24
N ASP A 105 13.82 0.26 3.60
CA ASP A 105 13.28 1.62 3.65
C ASP A 105 12.07 1.79 2.73
N ILE A 106 12.12 1.14 1.56
CA ILE A 106 11.06 1.21 0.56
C ILE A 106 10.78 -0.20 0.04
N VAL A 107 9.49 -0.56 -0.03
CA VAL A 107 9.06 -1.83 -0.63
C VAL A 107 8.03 -1.53 -1.72
N ARG A 108 8.27 -2.06 -2.91
CA ARG A 108 7.37 -1.90 -4.06
C ARG A 108 6.85 -3.26 -4.49
N GLY A 109 5.56 -3.34 -4.78
CA GLY A 109 5.00 -4.59 -5.25
C GLY A 109 3.48 -4.56 -5.38
N LYS A 110 2.92 -5.74 -5.66
CA LYS A 110 1.49 -5.94 -5.84
C LYS A 110 0.74 -5.72 -4.51
N ILE A 111 -0.48 -5.23 -4.61
CA ILE A 111 -1.37 -5.05 -3.45
C ILE A 111 -2.13 -6.35 -3.21
N ALA A 112 -2.18 -6.80 -1.95
CA ALA A 112 -2.97 -7.96 -1.55
C ALA A 112 -4.36 -7.51 -1.10
N ASN A 113 -5.21 -7.17 -2.05
CA ASN A 113 -6.59 -6.76 -1.80
C ASN A 113 -7.57 -7.60 -2.64
N ASP A 114 -8.86 -7.51 -2.36
CA ASP A 114 -9.95 -8.22 -3.05
C ASP A 114 -9.63 -9.72 -3.20
N ASN A 115 -9.69 -10.29 -4.40
CA ASN A 115 -9.41 -11.70 -4.65
C ASN A 115 -7.97 -12.09 -4.27
N VAL A 116 -7.03 -11.18 -4.46
CA VAL A 116 -5.63 -11.39 -4.06
C VAL A 116 -5.54 -11.50 -2.55
N GLY A 117 -6.19 -10.58 -1.82
CA GLY A 117 -6.25 -10.60 -0.36
C GLY A 117 -6.91 -11.85 0.19
N GLU A 118 -7.98 -12.31 -0.46
CA GLU A 118 -8.67 -13.55 -0.10
C GLU A 118 -7.73 -14.75 -0.21
N THR A 119 -6.98 -14.83 -1.33
CA THR A 119 -6.01 -15.92 -1.55
C THR A 119 -4.91 -15.90 -0.50
N VAL A 120 -4.38 -14.71 -0.18
CA VAL A 120 -3.38 -14.55 0.90
C VAL A 120 -3.95 -15.02 2.24
N SER A 121 -5.20 -14.67 2.53
CA SER A 121 -5.87 -15.09 3.76
C SER A 121 -5.99 -16.61 3.87
N TYR A 122 -6.28 -17.31 2.78
CA TYR A 122 -6.34 -18.78 2.76
C TYR A 122 -4.98 -19.41 3.09
N VAL A 123 -3.89 -18.80 2.60
CA VAL A 123 -2.53 -19.26 2.94
C VAL A 123 -2.26 -19.06 4.43
N MET A 124 -2.62 -17.89 4.97
CA MET A 124 -2.44 -17.57 6.38
C MET A 124 -3.21 -18.54 7.29
N GLN A 125 -4.39 -18.97 6.87
CA GLN A 125 -5.22 -19.91 7.62
C GLN A 125 -4.82 -21.38 7.44
N GLY A 126 -3.84 -21.66 6.59
CA GLY A 126 -3.41 -23.03 6.30
C GLY A 126 -4.36 -23.80 5.37
N ILE A 127 -5.34 -23.12 4.76
CA ILE A 127 -6.33 -23.72 3.86
C ILE A 127 -5.73 -23.98 2.47
N MET A 128 -4.78 -23.14 2.06
CA MET A 128 -4.16 -23.19 0.74
C MET A 128 -2.65 -23.20 0.86
N ARG A 129 -1.98 -24.04 0.07
CA ARG A 129 -0.52 -24.05 0.00
C ARG A 129 -0.03 -22.82 -0.77
N LYS A 130 1.17 -22.32 -0.44
CA LYS A 130 1.77 -21.16 -1.12
C LYS A 130 1.89 -21.37 -2.62
N GLU A 131 2.28 -22.58 -3.06
CA GLU A 131 2.44 -22.93 -4.47
C GLU A 131 1.12 -22.80 -5.23
N ASP A 132 0.02 -23.26 -4.64
CA ASP A 132 -1.32 -23.17 -5.23
C ASP A 132 -1.79 -21.72 -5.29
N ALA A 133 -1.45 -20.93 -4.27
CA ALA A 133 -1.78 -19.51 -4.24
C ALA A 133 -1.09 -18.75 -5.38
N ILE A 134 0.19 -19.03 -5.62
CA ILE A 134 0.95 -18.39 -6.70
C ILE A 134 0.31 -18.71 -8.07
N GLU A 135 -0.09 -19.95 -8.29
CA GLU A 135 -0.79 -20.35 -9.52
C GLU A 135 -2.09 -19.56 -9.71
N ARG A 136 -2.88 -19.45 -8.65
CA ARG A 136 -4.15 -18.72 -8.67
C ARG A 136 -3.96 -17.23 -8.97
N LEU A 137 -2.87 -16.63 -8.49
CA LEU A 137 -2.60 -15.20 -8.62
C LEU A 137 -2.02 -14.77 -9.97
N LYS A 138 -1.62 -15.69 -10.82
CA LYS A 138 -1.00 -15.40 -12.13
C LYS A 138 -1.88 -14.53 -13.03
N PHE A 139 -3.18 -14.66 -12.92
CA PHE A 139 -4.13 -14.01 -13.83
C PHE A 139 -4.83 -12.80 -13.21
N GLU A 140 -4.41 -12.39 -12.02
CA GLU A 140 -5.01 -11.23 -11.36
C GLU A 140 -4.54 -9.92 -11.99
N LYS A 141 -5.42 -8.90 -11.95
CA LYS A 141 -5.12 -7.57 -12.47
C LYS A 141 -3.84 -7.00 -11.87
N ILE A 142 -3.08 -6.32 -12.70
CA ILE A 142 -1.88 -5.60 -12.26
C ILE A 142 -2.33 -4.42 -11.41
N ASN A 143 -1.82 -4.37 -10.20
CA ASN A 143 -1.89 -3.21 -9.31
C ASN A 143 -0.51 -3.02 -8.71
N ASN A 144 -0.27 -1.89 -8.09
CA ASN A 144 1.04 -1.59 -7.56
C ASN A 144 0.95 -0.69 -6.34
N GLN A 145 1.81 -0.93 -5.37
CA GLN A 145 1.95 -0.06 -4.21
C GLN A 145 3.42 0.18 -3.91
N ILE A 146 3.70 1.33 -3.35
CA ILE A 146 5.04 1.73 -2.93
C ILE A 146 4.92 2.14 -1.47
N ALA A 147 5.52 1.34 -0.58
CA ALA A 147 5.49 1.56 0.85
C ALA A 147 6.77 2.25 1.30
N PHE A 148 6.64 3.43 1.90
CA PHE A 148 7.75 4.16 2.50
C PHE A 148 7.80 3.79 3.97
N CYS A 149 8.78 2.98 4.36
CA CYS A 149 8.79 2.26 5.63
C CYS A 149 9.70 2.90 6.70
N SER A 150 10.40 3.97 6.37
CA SER A 150 11.29 4.66 7.31
C SER A 150 11.15 6.18 7.18
N GLU A 151 11.57 6.88 8.23
CA GLU A 151 11.57 8.35 8.22
C GLU A 151 12.45 8.91 7.11
N ARG A 152 13.61 8.29 6.86
CA ARG A 152 14.48 8.74 5.77
C ARG A 152 13.88 8.49 4.38
N ALA A 153 13.05 7.45 4.24
CA ALA A 153 12.33 7.21 3.00
C ALA A 153 11.28 8.30 2.75
N LEU A 154 10.57 8.74 3.81
CA LEU A 154 9.59 9.81 3.70
C LEU A 154 10.20 11.13 3.22
N LYS A 155 11.46 11.37 3.50
CA LYS A 155 12.17 12.59 3.06
C LYS A 155 12.36 12.64 1.55
N GLU A 156 12.22 11.52 0.85
CA GLU A 156 12.25 11.49 -0.61
C GLU A 156 10.95 11.98 -1.25
N LEU A 157 9.90 12.18 -0.44
CA LEU A 157 8.59 12.64 -0.90
C LEU A 157 8.43 14.14 -0.71
N LYS A 158 7.96 14.82 -1.76
CA LYS A 158 7.61 16.24 -1.70
C LYS A 158 6.15 16.41 -2.05
N PHE A 159 5.38 16.99 -1.15
CA PHE A 159 3.96 17.26 -1.38
C PHE A 159 3.78 18.25 -2.53
N ILE A 160 2.93 17.93 -3.50
CA ILE A 160 2.63 18.78 -4.65
C ILE A 160 1.26 19.42 -4.51
N LYS A 161 0.23 18.61 -4.33
CA LYS A 161 -1.17 19.06 -4.25
C LYS A 161 -2.05 17.95 -3.71
N SER A 162 -3.28 18.31 -3.39
CA SER A 162 -4.34 17.34 -3.16
C SER A 162 -5.55 17.69 -4.02
N PHE A 163 -6.40 16.72 -4.27
CA PHE A 163 -7.69 16.97 -4.92
C PHE A 163 -8.76 16.06 -4.33
N GLU A 164 -9.98 16.55 -4.33
CA GLU A 164 -11.14 15.80 -3.88
C GLU A 164 -11.74 15.04 -5.07
N THR A 165 -12.12 13.79 -4.85
CA THR A 165 -12.82 12.99 -5.84
C THR A 165 -14.22 12.65 -5.34
N GLU A 166 -15.16 12.39 -6.25
CA GLU A 166 -16.53 12.10 -5.89
C GLU A 166 -16.67 10.71 -5.27
N VAL A 167 -17.39 10.65 -4.13
CA VAL A 167 -17.81 9.39 -3.50
C VAL A 167 -19.19 9.05 -4.08
N LYS A 168 -19.22 8.09 -4.98
CA LYS A 168 -20.47 7.62 -5.61
C LYS A 168 -21.16 6.52 -4.79
#